data_7cd56e40350b94f7b74e51dab138aea9
#
_entry.id   7cd56e40350b94f7b74e51dab138aea9
#
_cell.length_a   1.000
_cell.length_b   1.000
_cell.length_c   1.000
_cell.angle_alpha   90.00
_cell.angle_beta   90.00
_cell.angle_gamma   90.00
#
_symmetry.space_group_name_H-M   'P 1'
#
loop_
_entity.id
_entity.type
_entity.pdbx_description
1 polymer ?
#
loop_
_entity_poly.entity_id
_entity_poly.type
_entity_poly.pdbx_seq_one_letter_code
_entity_poly.pdbx_strand_id
1 'polypeptide(L)'
;MTSSTQSSQSLDADHLGLIADLMDMGRCVLVLGPRLSTIFEQGRDLPLHHQLARELAAELAKTPGMALPDLHDLALVCTAWQKQMAGGRLLLERFVGRFYRQQTEPGEALRQIPHLPFRIILNTTPDGLLQAAFKKEGKLFQEGYYRMGETQRDEFDERSRLPFLYSLFGKVLDKDVDKLVLTQQDQLRYLDSVQGVGKETRLPPALRNAMQDCKGFLFLGFDFEDWYLRVLLHILNFSREEQAQAVYGLHTGLTDQELPVPTALYFSNQYRFTFFPQVAPLDLLRPLRQRYEALGMPNVAGAKPALRLLYLHAQADEPIRVQLDKALSRLKAAHGIEAVSIHDLAPGDDVEQARHLALAEANLIVPLLSADFFAEAWLPALADQALQRHGAERVRCAAIYARDVYGGTEIFIRKGIPILPAEDLPLSDFANPDKALQKITAGLEKIIEGML
;
A
#
# COMPACT_ATOMS: atom_id res chain seq x y z
N MET A 1 38.23 -28.55 16.10
CA MET A 1 37.26 -28.81 15.05
C MET A 1 35.92 -29.09 15.71
N THR A 2 35.20 -28.07 16.05
CA THR A 2 33.85 -28.16 16.58
C THR A 2 32.92 -27.67 15.48
N SER A 3 32.27 -28.64 14.83
CA SER A 3 31.21 -28.39 13.89
C SER A 3 30.03 -27.75 14.65
N SER A 4 29.92 -26.43 14.58
CA SER A 4 28.69 -25.75 14.92
C SER A 4 27.68 -26.05 13.81
N THR A 5 26.89 -27.08 14.00
CA THR A 5 25.63 -27.30 13.30
C THR A 5 24.80 -26.07 13.52
N GLN A 6 24.66 -25.20 12.50
CA GLN A 6 23.61 -24.23 12.46
C GLN A 6 22.29 -25.02 12.47
N SER A 7 21.62 -25.01 13.63
CA SER A 7 20.28 -25.54 13.74
C SER A 7 19.41 -24.77 12.75
N SER A 8 18.78 -25.46 11.81
CA SER A 8 17.71 -24.93 10.99
C SER A 8 16.65 -24.37 11.96
N GLN A 9 16.59 -23.04 12.08
CA GLN A 9 15.56 -22.40 12.90
C GLN A 9 14.23 -22.67 12.20
N SER A 10 13.34 -23.40 12.84
CA SER A 10 11.95 -23.49 12.44
C SER A 10 11.29 -22.14 12.72
N LEU A 11 10.36 -21.72 11.87
CA LEU A 11 9.53 -20.54 12.12
C LEU A 11 8.66 -20.84 13.35
N ASP A 12 9.08 -20.34 14.52
CA ASP A 12 8.40 -20.57 15.79
C ASP A 12 7.35 -19.49 16.09
N ALA A 13 6.53 -19.72 17.11
CA ALA A 13 5.48 -18.82 17.51
C ALA A 13 6.02 -17.45 17.97
N ASP A 14 7.22 -17.41 18.54
CA ASP A 14 7.86 -16.19 19.04
C ASP A 14 8.27 -15.27 17.87
N HIS A 15 8.83 -15.85 16.82
CA HIS A 15 9.16 -15.09 15.61
C HIS A 15 7.93 -14.56 14.88
N LEU A 16 6.89 -15.39 14.76
CA LEU A 16 5.59 -14.96 14.22
C LEU A 16 5.01 -13.83 15.06
N GLY A 17 5.08 -13.93 16.38
CA GLY A 17 4.68 -12.88 17.32
C GLY A 17 5.42 -11.58 17.07
N LEU A 18 6.73 -11.64 16.96
CA LEU A 18 7.57 -10.46 16.73
C LEU A 18 7.31 -9.76 15.39
N ILE A 19 7.10 -10.54 14.32
CA ILE A 19 6.71 -10.00 13.00
C ILE A 19 5.34 -9.31 13.11
N ALA A 20 4.38 -9.94 13.76
CA ALA A 20 3.05 -9.38 13.94
C ALA A 20 3.09 -8.09 14.77
N ASP A 21 3.86 -8.03 15.86
CA ASP A 21 4.03 -6.82 16.67
C ASP A 21 4.62 -5.66 15.85
N LEU A 22 5.60 -5.94 14.98
CA LEU A 22 6.15 -4.93 14.08
C LEU A 22 5.14 -4.47 13.02
N MET A 23 4.28 -5.37 12.54
CA MET A 23 3.19 -5.04 11.63
C MET A 23 2.14 -4.17 12.31
N ASP A 24 1.74 -4.50 13.53
CA ASP A 24 0.77 -3.75 14.35
C ASP A 24 1.26 -2.32 14.65
N MET A 25 2.57 -2.15 14.83
CA MET A 25 3.21 -0.85 14.99
C MET A 25 3.36 -0.07 13.67
N GLY A 26 3.00 -0.66 12.52
CA GLY A 26 3.27 -0.08 11.19
C GLY A 26 4.76 0.05 10.86
N ARG A 27 5.63 -0.74 11.51
CA ARG A 27 7.09 -0.68 11.42
C ARG A 27 7.73 -1.86 10.69
N CYS A 28 6.92 -2.65 9.99
CA CYS A 28 7.36 -3.76 9.13
C CYS A 28 7.13 -3.41 7.66
N VAL A 29 8.19 -3.42 6.86
CA VAL A 29 8.11 -3.31 5.40
C VAL A 29 8.07 -4.71 4.81
N LEU A 30 7.11 -4.97 3.94
CA LEU A 30 7.07 -6.18 3.14
C LEU A 30 7.79 -5.94 1.81
N VAL A 31 8.74 -6.80 1.47
CA VAL A 31 9.48 -6.75 0.21
C VAL A 31 9.21 -8.03 -0.58
N LEU A 32 8.64 -7.85 -1.77
CA LEU A 32 8.19 -8.95 -2.63
C LEU A 32 9.15 -9.19 -3.78
N GLY A 33 9.65 -10.39 -3.86
CA GLY A 33 10.51 -10.87 -4.94
C GLY A 33 9.73 -11.54 -6.08
N PRO A 34 10.41 -11.79 -7.21
CA PRO A 34 9.76 -12.26 -8.43
C PRO A 34 9.13 -13.66 -8.32
N ARG A 35 9.53 -14.48 -7.37
CA ARG A 35 8.96 -15.83 -7.16
C ARG A 35 7.54 -15.82 -6.58
N LEU A 36 7.09 -14.68 -6.01
CA LEU A 36 5.72 -14.54 -5.48
C LEU A 36 4.67 -14.26 -6.56
N SER A 37 5.07 -13.66 -7.66
CA SER A 37 4.19 -13.48 -8.82
C SER A 37 4.13 -14.79 -9.61
N THR A 38 3.07 -15.57 -9.38
CA THR A 38 2.89 -16.91 -9.95
C THR A 38 1.64 -17.01 -10.78
N ILE A 39 1.66 -17.91 -11.76
CA ILE A 39 0.48 -18.43 -12.44
C ILE A 39 0.27 -19.89 -12.06
N PHE A 40 -0.99 -20.31 -11.99
CA PHE A 40 -1.32 -21.70 -11.76
C PHE A 40 -1.46 -22.45 -13.08
N GLU A 41 -0.49 -23.32 -13.38
CA GLU A 41 -0.46 -24.11 -14.60
C GLU A 41 -0.12 -25.56 -14.30
N GLN A 42 -0.85 -26.49 -14.90
CA GLN A 42 -0.65 -27.94 -14.76
C GLN A 42 -0.57 -28.43 -13.30
N GLY A 43 -1.38 -27.83 -12.39
CA GLY A 43 -1.42 -28.21 -10.99
C GLY A 43 -0.28 -27.64 -10.12
N ARG A 44 0.48 -26.69 -10.61
CA ARG A 44 1.59 -26.03 -9.89
C ARG A 44 1.54 -24.52 -10.05
N ASP A 45 2.03 -23.84 -9.03
CA ASP A 45 2.37 -22.41 -9.11
C ASP A 45 3.70 -22.23 -9.81
N LEU A 46 3.72 -21.58 -10.97
CA LEU A 46 4.92 -21.28 -11.73
C LEU A 46 5.23 -19.78 -11.63
N PRO A 47 6.46 -19.39 -11.27
CA PRO A 47 6.86 -17.99 -11.25
C PRO A 47 6.77 -17.36 -12.64
N LEU A 48 6.10 -16.20 -12.73
CA LEU A 48 5.89 -15.48 -13.99
C LEU A 48 7.18 -15.12 -14.70
N HIS A 49 8.21 -14.73 -13.97
CA HIS A 49 9.49 -14.36 -14.56
C HIS A 49 10.17 -15.55 -15.26
N HIS A 50 10.01 -16.77 -14.74
CA HIS A 50 10.50 -17.97 -15.44
C HIS A 50 9.69 -18.25 -16.70
N GLN A 51 8.37 -18.07 -16.66
CA GLN A 51 7.54 -18.25 -17.84
C GLN A 51 7.88 -17.23 -18.93
N LEU A 52 8.03 -15.96 -18.54
CA LEU A 52 8.44 -14.90 -19.45
C LEU A 52 9.82 -15.19 -20.07
N ALA A 53 10.78 -15.64 -19.28
CA ALA A 53 12.10 -16.02 -19.76
C ALA A 53 12.02 -17.14 -20.82
N ARG A 54 11.20 -18.17 -20.57
CA ARG A 54 10.97 -19.27 -21.54
C ARG A 54 10.33 -18.79 -22.83
N GLU A 55 9.34 -17.93 -22.76
CA GLU A 55 8.67 -17.39 -23.95
C GLU A 55 9.62 -16.52 -24.78
N LEU A 56 10.40 -15.65 -24.13
CA LEU A 56 11.42 -14.84 -24.79
C LEU A 56 12.51 -15.73 -25.44
N ALA A 57 12.96 -16.76 -24.76
CA ALA A 57 13.96 -17.69 -25.30
C ALA A 57 13.41 -18.52 -26.45
N ALA A 58 12.14 -18.92 -26.40
CA ALA A 58 11.49 -19.63 -27.49
C ALA A 58 11.40 -18.77 -28.79
N GLU A 59 11.19 -17.45 -28.62
CA GLU A 59 11.24 -16.53 -29.77
C GLU A 59 12.67 -16.36 -30.29
N LEU A 60 13.68 -16.25 -29.43
CA LEU A 60 15.09 -16.20 -29.82
C LEU A 60 15.49 -17.46 -30.62
N ALA A 61 15.06 -18.63 -30.19
CA ALA A 61 15.38 -19.92 -30.81
C ALA A 61 14.85 -20.05 -32.27
N LYS A 62 13.87 -19.23 -32.65
CA LYS A 62 13.37 -19.19 -34.03
C LYS A 62 14.38 -18.59 -35.02
N THR A 63 15.38 -17.88 -34.54
CA THR A 63 16.41 -17.26 -35.36
C THR A 63 17.67 -18.14 -35.34
N PRO A 64 18.10 -18.69 -36.49
CA PRO A 64 19.26 -19.59 -36.58
C PRO A 64 20.54 -18.92 -36.06
N GLY A 65 21.34 -19.68 -35.29
CA GLY A 65 22.64 -19.20 -34.79
C GLY A 65 22.57 -18.33 -33.50
N MET A 66 21.41 -18.16 -32.91
CA MET A 66 21.25 -17.45 -31.66
C MET A 66 21.73 -18.31 -30.45
N ALA A 67 22.51 -17.70 -29.57
CA ALA A 67 22.87 -18.32 -28.32
C ALA A 67 21.71 -18.17 -27.30
N LEU A 68 21.31 -19.28 -26.68
CA LEU A 68 20.30 -19.27 -25.63
C LEU A 68 21.00 -19.06 -24.30
N PRO A 69 20.59 -18.03 -23.52
CA PRO A 69 21.10 -17.82 -22.16
C PRO A 69 20.46 -18.80 -21.16
N ASP A 70 20.90 -18.76 -19.92
CA ASP A 70 20.23 -19.45 -18.82
C ASP A 70 18.78 -18.94 -18.69
N LEU A 71 17.84 -19.88 -18.77
CA LEU A 71 16.38 -19.57 -18.75
C LEU A 71 15.87 -19.23 -17.34
N HIS A 72 16.67 -19.39 -16.30
CA HIS A 72 16.31 -19.02 -14.93
C HIS A 72 16.58 -17.54 -14.65
N ASP A 73 17.49 -16.91 -15.39
CA ASP A 73 17.81 -15.47 -15.27
C ASP A 73 17.07 -14.65 -16.34
N LEU A 74 15.92 -14.07 -15.97
CA LEU A 74 15.14 -13.22 -16.87
C LEU A 74 15.95 -12.03 -17.38
N ALA A 75 16.79 -11.40 -16.53
CA ALA A 75 17.55 -10.22 -16.95
C ALA A 75 18.62 -10.58 -17.99
N LEU A 76 19.19 -11.76 -17.92
CA LEU A 76 20.13 -12.30 -18.92
C LEU A 76 19.39 -12.59 -20.22
N VAL A 77 18.21 -13.22 -20.17
CA VAL A 77 17.37 -13.50 -21.35
C VAL A 77 16.95 -12.19 -22.03
N CYS A 78 16.50 -11.20 -21.27
CA CYS A 78 16.17 -9.87 -21.78
C CYS A 78 17.37 -9.16 -22.42
N THR A 79 18.56 -9.33 -21.84
CA THR A 79 19.80 -8.80 -22.40
C THR A 79 20.14 -9.45 -23.74
N ALA A 80 20.02 -10.76 -23.85
CA ALA A 80 20.21 -11.50 -25.09
C ALA A 80 19.20 -11.07 -26.16
N TRP A 81 17.93 -10.97 -25.80
CA TRP A 81 16.86 -10.48 -26.68
C TRP A 81 17.20 -9.09 -27.26
N GLN A 82 17.51 -8.13 -26.38
CA GLN A 82 17.79 -6.76 -26.78
C GLN A 82 18.97 -6.66 -27.75
N LYS A 83 19.97 -7.52 -27.61
CA LYS A 83 21.16 -7.52 -28.48
C LYS A 83 20.96 -8.24 -29.80
N GLN A 84 20.13 -9.27 -29.84
CA GLN A 84 20.04 -10.19 -30.97
C GLN A 84 18.80 -9.95 -31.84
N MET A 85 17.72 -9.41 -31.28
CA MET A 85 16.49 -9.19 -32.05
C MET A 85 16.46 -7.80 -32.68
N ALA A 86 16.05 -7.75 -33.95
CA ALA A 86 15.78 -6.50 -34.65
C ALA A 86 14.69 -5.71 -33.92
N GLY A 87 14.91 -4.41 -33.69
CA GLY A 87 14.02 -3.57 -32.89
C GLY A 87 14.34 -3.55 -31.40
N GLY A 88 15.27 -4.40 -30.91
CA GLY A 88 15.91 -4.34 -29.61
C GLY A 88 14.98 -4.01 -28.44
N ARG A 89 15.24 -2.93 -27.76
CA ARG A 89 14.53 -2.51 -26.54
C ARG A 89 13.02 -2.33 -26.73
N LEU A 90 12.60 -1.67 -27.80
CA LEU A 90 11.19 -1.36 -28.03
C LEU A 90 10.32 -2.63 -28.18
N LEU A 91 10.82 -3.62 -28.91
CA LEU A 91 10.09 -4.89 -29.08
C LEU A 91 10.11 -5.71 -27.81
N LEU A 92 11.21 -5.69 -27.04
CA LEU A 92 11.29 -6.33 -25.73
C LEU A 92 10.21 -5.76 -24.79
N GLU A 93 10.12 -4.45 -24.65
CA GLU A 93 9.13 -3.79 -23.80
C GLU A 93 7.70 -4.09 -24.22
N ARG A 94 7.42 -4.08 -25.53
CA ARG A 94 6.10 -4.48 -26.04
C ARG A 94 5.76 -5.93 -25.72
N PHE A 95 6.73 -6.83 -25.85
CA PHE A 95 6.53 -8.25 -25.53
C PHE A 95 6.24 -8.42 -24.02
N VAL A 96 7.12 -7.89 -23.19
CA VAL A 96 7.00 -7.93 -21.72
C VAL A 96 5.68 -7.30 -21.24
N GLY A 97 5.34 -6.13 -21.78
CA GLY A 97 4.09 -5.45 -21.43
C GLY A 97 2.85 -6.25 -21.84
N ARG A 98 2.85 -6.87 -23.02
CA ARG A 98 1.76 -7.75 -23.44
C ARG A 98 1.65 -8.96 -22.52
N PHE A 99 2.77 -9.61 -22.21
CA PHE A 99 2.82 -10.78 -21.33
C PHE A 99 2.22 -10.47 -19.97
N TYR A 100 2.69 -9.42 -19.26
CA TYR A 100 2.19 -9.08 -17.93
C TYR A 100 0.74 -8.59 -17.92
N ARG A 101 0.29 -7.85 -18.96
CA ARG A 101 -1.12 -7.42 -19.03
C ARG A 101 -2.11 -8.58 -19.20
N GLN A 102 -1.68 -9.70 -19.73
CA GLN A 102 -2.51 -10.91 -19.83
C GLN A 102 -2.68 -11.64 -18.49
N GLN A 103 -1.81 -11.35 -17.53
CA GLN A 103 -1.86 -11.96 -16.20
C GLN A 103 -2.74 -11.12 -15.26
N THR A 104 -3.91 -11.62 -14.95
CA THR A 104 -4.91 -10.92 -14.14
C THR A 104 -5.25 -11.63 -12.83
N GLU A 105 -4.88 -12.92 -12.71
CA GLU A 105 -5.19 -13.73 -11.55
C GLU A 105 -3.98 -13.85 -10.61
N PRO A 106 -4.02 -13.23 -9.41
CA PRO A 106 -2.95 -13.34 -8.44
C PRO A 106 -2.86 -14.75 -7.86
N GLY A 107 -1.65 -15.24 -7.68
CA GLY A 107 -1.37 -16.48 -6.97
C GLY A 107 -1.79 -16.46 -5.50
N GLU A 108 -1.84 -17.63 -4.87
CA GLU A 108 -2.39 -17.75 -3.50
C GLU A 108 -1.64 -16.89 -2.48
N ALA A 109 -0.31 -16.83 -2.56
CA ALA A 109 0.50 -16.03 -1.64
C ALA A 109 0.17 -14.53 -1.73
N LEU A 110 0.01 -13.98 -2.94
CA LEU A 110 -0.37 -12.58 -3.12
C LEU A 110 -1.77 -12.29 -2.59
N ARG A 111 -2.71 -13.25 -2.66
CA ARG A 111 -4.07 -13.08 -2.12
C ARG A 111 -4.12 -13.02 -0.59
N GLN A 112 -3.09 -13.48 0.12
CA GLN A 112 -3.04 -13.35 1.58
C GLN A 112 -2.68 -11.92 2.03
N ILE A 113 -1.90 -11.19 1.22
CA ILE A 113 -1.30 -9.90 1.59
C ILE A 113 -2.34 -8.81 1.90
N PRO A 114 -3.46 -8.64 1.16
CA PRO A 114 -4.49 -7.64 1.47
C PRO A 114 -5.15 -7.79 2.85
N HIS A 115 -5.01 -8.94 3.50
CA HIS A 115 -5.54 -9.22 4.82
C HIS A 115 -4.56 -8.92 5.96
N LEU A 116 -3.38 -8.42 5.63
CA LEU A 116 -2.30 -8.17 6.58
C LEU A 116 -2.02 -6.66 6.70
N PRO A 117 -1.72 -6.13 7.90
CA PRO A 117 -1.60 -4.70 8.15
C PRO A 117 -0.22 -4.13 7.76
N PHE A 118 0.29 -4.48 6.58
CA PHE A 118 1.51 -3.86 6.06
C PHE A 118 1.22 -2.44 5.60
N ARG A 119 1.97 -1.47 6.12
CA ARG A 119 1.86 -0.08 5.69
C ARG A 119 2.62 0.20 4.39
N ILE A 120 3.77 -0.44 4.20
CA ILE A 120 4.61 -0.28 3.02
C ILE A 120 4.89 -1.66 2.44
N ILE A 121 4.59 -1.82 1.16
CA ILE A 121 4.85 -3.03 0.39
C ILE A 121 5.66 -2.66 -0.84
N LEU A 122 6.90 -3.12 -0.88
CA LEU A 122 7.80 -2.92 -2.01
C LEU A 122 7.74 -4.13 -2.93
N ASN A 123 7.44 -3.92 -4.19
CA ASN A 123 7.39 -4.98 -5.20
C ASN A 123 8.53 -4.82 -6.21
N THR A 124 9.26 -5.90 -6.48
CA THR A 124 10.36 -5.92 -7.46
C THR A 124 9.93 -6.42 -8.84
N THR A 125 8.64 -6.74 -9.02
CA THR A 125 8.10 -7.14 -10.32
C THR A 125 7.24 -6.02 -10.91
N PRO A 126 7.26 -5.81 -12.23
CA PRO A 126 6.50 -4.75 -12.87
C PRO A 126 5.05 -5.14 -13.17
N ASP A 127 4.61 -6.35 -12.79
CA ASP A 127 3.24 -6.83 -13.02
C ASP A 127 2.21 -6.12 -12.12
N GLY A 128 0.93 -6.30 -12.43
CA GLY A 128 -0.19 -5.73 -11.68
C GLY A 128 -0.87 -6.72 -10.73
N LEU A 129 -0.28 -7.87 -10.44
CA LEU A 129 -0.95 -8.94 -9.68
C LEU A 129 -1.17 -8.58 -8.21
N LEU A 130 -0.24 -7.85 -7.60
CA LEU A 130 -0.43 -7.37 -6.22
C LEU A 130 -1.64 -6.43 -6.14
N GLN A 131 -1.74 -5.45 -7.05
CA GLN A 131 -2.89 -4.54 -7.13
C GLN A 131 -4.18 -5.30 -7.45
N ALA A 132 -4.12 -6.32 -8.32
CA ALA A 132 -5.27 -7.18 -8.61
C ALA A 132 -5.72 -7.95 -7.36
N ALA A 133 -4.80 -8.42 -6.51
CA ALA A 133 -5.13 -9.06 -5.24
C ALA A 133 -5.90 -8.11 -4.31
N PHE A 134 -5.43 -6.86 -4.14
CA PHE A 134 -6.13 -5.87 -3.33
C PHE A 134 -7.51 -5.52 -3.88
N LYS A 135 -7.63 -5.28 -5.19
CA LYS A 135 -8.91 -4.99 -5.85
C LYS A 135 -9.91 -6.13 -5.72
N LYS A 136 -9.46 -7.38 -5.85
CA LYS A 136 -10.30 -8.57 -5.74
C LYS A 136 -10.87 -8.75 -4.33
N GLU A 137 -10.10 -8.36 -3.31
CA GLU A 137 -10.52 -8.38 -1.90
C GLU A 137 -11.26 -7.08 -1.48
N GLY A 138 -11.54 -6.17 -2.42
CA GLY A 138 -12.20 -4.89 -2.13
C GLY A 138 -11.40 -3.98 -1.21
N LYS A 139 -10.08 -4.16 -1.12
CA LYS A 139 -9.18 -3.38 -0.27
C LYS A 139 -8.59 -2.22 -1.04
N LEU A 140 -8.63 -1.05 -0.42
CA LEU A 140 -8.02 0.16 -0.97
C LEU A 140 -6.53 0.21 -0.65
N PHE A 141 -5.79 0.93 -1.48
CA PHE A 141 -4.35 1.11 -1.34
C PHE A 141 -3.92 2.40 -2.05
N GLN A 142 -2.78 2.92 -1.61
CA GLN A 142 -2.02 3.91 -2.37
C GLN A 142 -1.03 3.18 -3.27
N GLU A 143 -0.69 3.74 -4.40
CA GLU A 143 0.33 3.13 -5.25
C GLU A 143 1.31 4.15 -5.82
N GLY A 144 2.52 3.67 -6.04
CA GLY A 144 3.58 4.39 -6.74
C GLY A 144 4.53 3.43 -7.42
N TYR A 145 5.36 3.95 -8.30
CA TYR A 145 6.39 3.17 -8.97
C TYR A 145 7.59 4.02 -9.33
N TYR A 146 8.74 3.36 -9.37
CA TYR A 146 9.99 4.02 -9.77
C TYR A 146 10.01 4.29 -11.28
N ARG A 147 10.34 5.52 -11.64
CA ARG A 147 10.48 5.97 -13.04
C ARG A 147 11.95 6.16 -13.36
N MET A 148 12.55 5.17 -14.02
CA MET A 148 13.98 5.21 -14.31
C MET A 148 14.34 6.39 -15.22
N GLY A 149 15.29 7.22 -14.76
CA GLY A 149 15.75 8.40 -15.51
C GLY A 149 14.82 9.60 -15.46
N GLU A 150 13.81 9.59 -14.60
CA GLU A 150 12.90 10.72 -14.37
C GLU A 150 12.94 11.20 -12.91
N THR A 151 12.41 12.40 -12.69
CA THR A 151 12.11 12.91 -11.35
C THR A 151 11.05 12.02 -10.71
N GLN A 152 11.35 11.51 -9.52
CA GLN A 152 10.41 10.66 -8.81
C GLN A 152 9.29 11.51 -8.22
N ARG A 153 8.06 10.99 -8.30
CA ARG A 153 6.88 11.60 -7.68
C ARG A 153 6.71 11.11 -6.27
N ASP A 154 6.34 12.00 -5.37
CA ASP A 154 5.99 11.65 -3.99
C ASP A 154 4.51 11.30 -3.94
N GLU A 155 4.21 10.01 -4.18
CA GLU A 155 2.86 9.45 -4.24
C GLU A 155 2.44 8.82 -2.90
N PHE A 156 3.32 8.88 -1.89
CA PHE A 156 3.06 8.32 -0.56
C PHE A 156 2.51 9.40 0.37
N ASP A 157 1.23 9.29 0.71
CA ASP A 157 0.62 10.09 1.77
C ASP A 157 0.87 9.41 3.13
N GLU A 158 1.77 9.98 3.93
CA GLU A 158 2.09 9.50 5.28
C GLU A 158 0.90 9.58 6.23
N ARG A 159 -0.08 10.44 5.96
CA ARG A 159 -1.29 10.61 6.77
C ARG A 159 -2.33 9.54 6.49
N SER A 160 -2.29 8.96 5.31
CA SER A 160 -3.17 7.88 4.91
C SER A 160 -2.82 6.59 5.68
N ARG A 161 -3.84 5.85 6.07
CA ARG A 161 -3.70 4.53 6.69
C ARG A 161 -3.67 3.40 5.69
N LEU A 162 -3.92 3.71 4.42
CA LEU A 162 -3.92 2.72 3.37
C LEU A 162 -2.51 2.20 3.13
N PRO A 163 -2.35 0.91 2.85
CA PRO A 163 -1.06 0.35 2.46
C PRO A 163 -0.56 1.03 1.19
N PHE A 164 0.71 1.37 1.17
CA PHE A 164 1.38 1.91 0.00
C PHE A 164 2.10 0.81 -0.76
N LEU A 165 1.65 0.53 -1.98
CA LEU A 165 2.24 -0.44 -2.89
C LEU A 165 3.21 0.28 -3.82
N TYR A 166 4.51 0.02 -3.69
CA TYR A 166 5.51 0.67 -4.51
C TYR A 166 6.29 -0.32 -5.37
N SER A 167 6.23 -0.15 -6.68
CA SER A 167 6.96 -0.99 -7.63
C SER A 167 8.36 -0.43 -7.90
N LEU A 168 9.38 -1.12 -7.39
CA LEU A 168 10.79 -0.68 -7.45
C LEU A 168 11.37 -0.69 -8.86
N PHE A 169 10.96 -1.62 -9.71
CA PHE A 169 11.53 -1.79 -11.06
C PHE A 169 10.59 -1.32 -12.18
N GLY A 170 9.78 -0.30 -11.86
CA GLY A 170 8.78 0.23 -12.77
C GLY A 170 7.48 -0.57 -12.75
N LYS A 171 6.54 -0.19 -13.59
CA LYS A 171 5.21 -0.80 -13.67
C LYS A 171 4.76 -0.92 -15.12
N VAL A 172 4.12 -2.03 -15.46
CA VAL A 172 3.43 -2.17 -16.74
C VAL A 172 2.09 -1.47 -16.65
N LEU A 173 1.93 -0.37 -17.38
CA LEU A 173 0.70 0.40 -17.50
C LEU A 173 -0.05 0.02 -18.77
N ASP A 174 -1.32 0.41 -18.89
CA ASP A 174 -2.15 0.09 -20.06
C ASP A 174 -1.58 0.66 -21.36
N LYS A 175 -0.95 1.82 -21.32
CA LYS A 175 -0.42 2.53 -22.50
C LYS A 175 1.09 2.74 -22.49
N ASP A 176 1.75 2.54 -21.34
CA ASP A 176 3.16 2.88 -21.16
C ASP A 176 3.92 1.67 -20.61
N VAL A 177 4.91 1.22 -21.34
CA VAL A 177 5.79 0.11 -20.97
C VAL A 177 7.23 0.60 -20.90
N ASP A 178 7.39 1.91 -21.01
CA ASP A 178 8.69 2.56 -21.08
C ASP A 178 9.38 2.55 -19.69
N LYS A 179 10.69 2.31 -19.68
CA LYS A 179 11.54 2.45 -18.49
C LYS A 179 11.47 1.34 -17.43
N LEU A 180 11.03 0.14 -17.82
CA LEU A 180 11.16 -1.02 -16.95
C LEU A 180 12.62 -1.42 -16.73
N VAL A 181 12.92 -1.91 -15.53
CA VAL A 181 14.20 -2.55 -15.22
C VAL A 181 14.11 -4.01 -15.65
N LEU A 182 14.60 -4.32 -16.84
CA LEU A 182 14.47 -5.65 -17.48
C LEU A 182 15.81 -6.37 -17.66
N THR A 183 16.85 -5.65 -18.03
CA THR A 183 18.16 -6.20 -18.34
C THR A 183 19.13 -6.00 -17.18
N GLN A 184 20.24 -6.76 -17.16
CA GLN A 184 21.31 -6.54 -16.20
C GLN A 184 21.86 -5.10 -16.27
N GLN A 185 21.92 -4.52 -17.46
CA GLN A 185 22.35 -3.13 -17.62
C GLN A 185 21.33 -2.16 -17.01
N ASP A 186 20.03 -2.46 -17.12
CA ASP A 186 19.00 -1.64 -16.47
C ASP A 186 19.10 -1.73 -14.94
N GLN A 187 19.40 -2.91 -14.41
CA GLN A 187 19.62 -3.09 -12.97
C GLN A 187 20.80 -2.23 -12.48
N LEU A 188 21.92 -2.19 -13.22
CA LEU A 188 23.05 -1.32 -12.89
C LEU A 188 22.68 0.16 -12.98
N ARG A 189 21.98 0.58 -14.04
CA ARG A 189 21.50 1.96 -14.19
C ARG A 189 20.53 2.37 -13.10
N TYR A 190 19.67 1.45 -12.68
CA TYR A 190 18.75 1.66 -11.55
C TYR A 190 19.53 1.99 -10.29
N LEU A 191 20.61 1.24 -10.01
CA LEU A 191 21.51 1.51 -8.90
C LEU A 191 22.10 2.90 -8.94
N ASP A 192 22.72 3.23 -10.07
CA ASP A 192 23.33 4.55 -10.27
C ASP A 192 22.31 5.66 -10.07
N SER A 193 21.08 5.46 -10.56
CA SER A 193 19.99 6.43 -10.43
C SER A 193 19.55 6.62 -8.98
N VAL A 194 19.37 5.53 -8.22
CA VAL A 194 18.89 5.61 -6.83
C VAL A 194 19.97 6.14 -5.88
N GLN A 195 21.26 5.84 -6.16
CA GLN A 195 22.39 6.31 -5.35
C GLN A 195 22.97 7.66 -5.84
N GLY A 196 22.63 8.05 -7.05
CA GLY A 196 23.24 9.21 -7.75
C GLY A 196 23.19 10.53 -6.99
N VAL A 197 24.06 11.44 -7.36
CA VAL A 197 24.22 12.77 -6.75
C VAL A 197 22.99 13.67 -6.96
N GLY A 198 22.13 13.35 -7.95
CA GLY A 198 20.87 14.06 -8.22
C GLY A 198 19.78 13.65 -7.20
N LYS A 199 19.26 14.61 -6.45
CA LYS A 199 18.17 14.35 -5.48
C LYS A 199 16.88 13.84 -6.14
N GLU A 200 16.69 14.13 -7.42
CA GLU A 200 15.44 13.91 -8.15
C GLU A 200 15.23 12.45 -8.60
N THR A 201 16.32 11.71 -8.79
CA THR A 201 16.26 10.29 -9.23
C THR A 201 16.21 9.28 -8.09
N ARG A 202 16.38 9.72 -6.85
CA ARG A 202 16.28 8.86 -5.66
C ARG A 202 14.85 8.41 -5.42
N LEU A 203 14.68 7.38 -4.60
CA LEU A 203 13.34 7.02 -4.10
C LEU A 203 12.65 8.26 -3.49
N PRO A 204 11.32 8.36 -3.60
CA PRO A 204 10.55 9.50 -3.08
C PRO A 204 10.92 9.81 -1.62
N PRO A 205 11.06 11.09 -1.24
CA PRO A 205 11.48 11.48 0.11
C PRO A 205 10.57 10.94 1.21
N ALA A 206 9.24 11.02 1.06
CA ALA A 206 8.30 10.52 2.05
C ALA A 206 8.43 9.00 2.22
N LEU A 207 8.56 8.23 1.13
CA LEU A 207 8.79 6.79 1.21
C LEU A 207 10.11 6.47 1.94
N ARG A 208 11.20 7.18 1.63
CA ARG A 208 12.49 6.97 2.31
C ARG A 208 12.40 7.25 3.81
N ASN A 209 11.79 8.37 4.19
CA ASN A 209 11.61 8.74 5.59
C ASN A 209 10.78 7.68 6.34
N ALA A 210 9.66 7.26 5.76
CA ALA A 210 8.81 6.22 6.34
C ALA A 210 9.53 4.88 6.50
N MET A 211 10.40 4.50 5.55
CA MET A 211 11.23 3.30 5.68
C MET A 211 12.31 3.43 6.76
N GLN A 212 12.83 4.64 7.03
CA GLN A 212 13.79 4.86 8.10
C GLN A 212 13.21 4.57 9.50
N ASP A 213 11.92 4.84 9.67
CA ASP A 213 11.20 4.58 10.92
C ASP A 213 10.86 3.10 11.12
N CYS A 214 10.99 2.29 10.07
CA CYS A 214 10.71 0.86 10.13
C CYS A 214 11.80 0.08 10.86
N LYS A 215 11.38 -0.91 11.65
CA LYS A 215 12.24 -1.76 12.49
C LYS A 215 12.52 -3.12 11.86
N GLY A 216 11.70 -3.54 10.90
CA GLY A 216 11.82 -4.85 10.26
C GLY A 216 11.51 -4.78 8.77
N PHE A 217 12.16 -5.67 8.03
CA PHE A 217 11.88 -5.93 6.63
C PHE A 217 11.66 -7.42 6.45
N LEU A 218 10.54 -7.78 5.85
CA LEU A 218 10.18 -9.15 5.53
C LEU A 218 10.35 -9.39 4.03
N PHE A 219 11.30 -10.24 3.66
CA PHE A 219 11.60 -10.56 2.27
C PHE A 219 10.97 -11.90 1.88
N LEU A 220 10.07 -11.87 0.91
CA LEU A 220 9.35 -13.05 0.43
C LEU A 220 9.55 -13.23 -1.07
N GLY A 221 9.81 -14.46 -1.51
CA GLY A 221 9.90 -14.81 -2.92
C GLY A 221 11.17 -14.35 -3.63
N PHE A 222 12.27 -14.22 -2.90
CA PHE A 222 13.59 -13.94 -3.45
C PHE A 222 14.44 -15.19 -3.60
N ASP A 223 15.33 -15.16 -4.59
CA ASP A 223 16.54 -15.97 -4.60
C ASP A 223 17.66 -15.14 -3.96
N PHE A 224 18.16 -15.61 -2.81
CA PHE A 224 19.19 -14.88 -2.08
C PHE A 224 20.59 -15.03 -2.71
N GLU A 225 20.75 -15.84 -3.72
CA GLU A 225 21.96 -15.92 -4.52
C GLU A 225 22.00 -14.86 -5.65
N ASP A 226 20.85 -14.27 -5.97
CA ASP A 226 20.78 -13.19 -6.96
C ASP A 226 21.60 -11.98 -6.53
N TRP A 227 22.54 -11.58 -7.37
CA TRP A 227 23.43 -10.45 -7.09
C TRP A 227 22.68 -9.12 -6.92
N TYR A 228 21.60 -8.92 -7.65
CA TYR A 228 20.82 -7.67 -7.59
C TYR A 228 20.15 -7.49 -6.23
N LEU A 229 19.87 -8.58 -5.50
CA LEU A 229 19.29 -8.48 -4.16
C LEU A 229 20.27 -7.83 -3.17
N ARG A 230 21.56 -8.15 -3.26
CA ARG A 230 22.60 -7.51 -2.44
C ARG A 230 22.61 -6.00 -2.64
N VAL A 231 22.42 -5.61 -3.87
CA VAL A 231 22.35 -4.23 -4.29
C VAL A 231 21.06 -3.57 -3.80
N LEU A 232 19.92 -4.21 -3.96
CA LEU A 232 18.64 -3.72 -3.45
C LEU A 232 18.73 -3.49 -1.94
N LEU A 233 19.34 -4.42 -1.19
CA LEU A 233 19.54 -4.24 0.24
C LEU A 233 20.42 -3.06 0.58
N HIS A 234 21.48 -2.84 -0.18
CA HIS A 234 22.33 -1.66 -0.01
C HIS A 234 21.52 -0.36 -0.21
N ILE A 235 20.66 -0.33 -1.23
CA ILE A 235 19.76 0.81 -1.46
C ILE A 235 18.77 1.00 -0.29
N LEU A 236 18.14 -0.08 0.17
CA LEU A 236 17.15 -0.01 1.24
C LEU A 236 17.78 0.29 2.61
N ASN A 237 19.03 -0.11 2.83
CA ASN A 237 19.78 0.13 4.08
C ASN A 237 20.68 1.37 4.04
N PHE A 238 20.85 2.02 2.90
CA PHE A 238 21.76 3.15 2.74
C PHE A 238 21.50 4.28 3.75
N SER A 239 20.27 4.46 4.18
CA SER A 239 19.90 5.42 5.20
C SER A 239 20.19 5.00 6.64
N ARG A 240 20.64 3.77 6.88
CA ARG A 240 20.90 3.23 8.23
C ARG A 240 22.36 3.28 8.65
N GLU A 241 23.31 3.39 7.73
CA GLU A 241 24.73 3.55 8.06
C GLU A 241 25.01 4.85 8.82
N GLU A 242 24.24 5.89 8.57
CA GLU A 242 24.33 7.16 9.32
C GLU A 242 23.70 7.11 10.71
N GLN A 243 22.87 6.08 11.00
CA GLN A 243 22.18 5.89 12.27
C GLN A 243 22.71 4.70 13.08
N ALA A 244 24.00 4.42 13.03
CA ALA A 244 24.66 3.23 13.57
C ALA A 244 24.51 2.99 15.09
N GLN A 245 23.67 3.73 15.81
CA GLN A 245 23.52 3.60 17.27
C GLN A 245 22.18 3.06 17.77
N ALA A 246 21.17 2.93 16.96
CA ALA A 246 19.92 2.40 17.47
C ALA A 246 19.22 1.58 16.40
N VAL A 247 19.15 0.31 16.57
CA VAL A 247 17.95 -0.42 16.32
C VAL A 247 18.19 -1.86 15.89
N TYR A 248 17.66 -2.73 16.68
CA TYR A 248 17.39 -4.11 16.40
C TYR A 248 16.50 -4.24 15.15
N GLY A 249 17.10 -4.22 13.96
CA GLY A 249 16.38 -4.48 12.73
C GLY A 249 16.15 -5.97 12.61
N LEU A 250 14.90 -6.39 12.62
CA LEU A 250 14.53 -7.75 12.29
C LEU A 250 14.36 -7.85 10.79
N HIS A 251 15.38 -8.35 10.11
CA HIS A 251 15.25 -8.69 8.69
C HIS A 251 15.02 -10.21 8.59
N THR A 252 13.92 -10.58 8.00
CA THR A 252 13.51 -11.96 7.86
C THR A 252 13.49 -12.34 6.39
N GLY A 253 14.19 -13.38 6.02
CA GLY A 253 14.19 -13.96 4.68
C GLY A 253 13.61 -15.37 4.69
N LEU A 254 12.59 -15.61 3.89
CA LEU A 254 12.09 -16.98 3.65
C LEU A 254 12.63 -17.49 2.33
N THR A 255 13.10 -18.72 2.35
CA THR A 255 13.59 -19.42 1.15
C THR A 255 13.14 -20.88 1.17
N ASP A 256 12.72 -21.37 0.01
CA ASP A 256 12.35 -22.76 -0.21
C ASP A 256 13.56 -23.70 -0.36
N GLN A 257 14.77 -23.15 -0.36
CA GLN A 257 16.03 -23.87 -0.54
C GLN A 257 16.99 -23.63 0.63
N GLU A 258 17.92 -24.54 0.82
CA GLU A 258 19.07 -24.30 1.71
C GLU A 258 19.99 -23.25 1.07
N LEU A 259 20.34 -22.24 1.85
CA LEU A 259 21.29 -21.23 1.40
C LEU A 259 22.73 -21.73 1.58
N PRO A 260 23.61 -21.49 0.60
CA PRO A 260 25.03 -21.69 0.78
C PRO A 260 25.54 -20.90 1.99
N VAL A 261 26.39 -21.56 2.81
CA VAL A 261 26.94 -20.94 4.04
C VAL A 261 27.55 -19.56 3.81
N PRO A 262 28.33 -19.31 2.73
CA PRO A 262 28.87 -17.96 2.47
C PRO A 262 27.78 -16.91 2.25
N THR A 263 26.68 -17.27 1.56
CA THR A 263 25.55 -16.38 1.31
C THR A 263 24.81 -16.06 2.61
N ALA A 264 24.47 -17.07 3.40
CA ALA A 264 23.83 -16.88 4.70
C ALA A 264 24.66 -16.00 5.63
N LEU A 265 25.98 -16.25 5.73
CA LEU A 265 26.89 -15.43 6.53
C LEU A 265 26.99 -13.99 6.04
N TYR A 266 27.02 -13.76 4.73
CA TYR A 266 27.04 -12.42 4.17
C TYR A 266 25.82 -11.61 4.64
N PHE A 267 24.61 -12.12 4.44
CA PHE A 267 23.39 -11.42 4.83
C PHE A 267 23.25 -11.26 6.34
N SER A 268 23.58 -12.30 7.12
CA SER A 268 23.51 -12.23 8.58
C SER A 268 24.48 -11.21 9.17
N ASN A 269 25.73 -11.17 8.67
CA ASN A 269 26.75 -10.28 9.20
C ASN A 269 26.56 -8.82 8.72
N GLN A 270 26.25 -8.61 7.45
CA GLN A 270 26.14 -7.25 6.88
C GLN A 270 24.80 -6.61 7.19
N TYR A 271 23.71 -7.38 7.19
CA TYR A 271 22.34 -6.86 7.26
C TYR A 271 21.51 -7.43 8.41
N ARG A 272 22.10 -8.26 9.29
CA ARG A 272 21.41 -8.90 10.43
C ARG A 272 20.16 -9.69 10.02
N PHE A 273 20.24 -10.41 8.91
CA PHE A 273 19.16 -11.29 8.47
C PHE A 273 19.03 -12.52 9.33
N THR A 274 17.80 -12.86 9.65
CA THR A 274 17.42 -14.19 10.12
C THR A 274 16.78 -14.95 8.97
N PHE A 275 17.31 -16.10 8.62
CA PHE A 275 16.78 -16.93 7.55
C PHE A 275 15.99 -18.10 8.09
N PHE A 276 14.89 -18.38 7.40
CA PHE A 276 14.09 -19.58 7.60
C PHE A 276 14.14 -20.42 6.31
N PRO A 277 15.14 -21.32 6.17
CA PRO A 277 15.23 -22.20 5.02
C PRO A 277 14.09 -23.22 5.04
N GLN A 278 13.66 -23.64 3.85
CA GLN A 278 12.59 -24.62 3.65
C GLN A 278 11.21 -24.17 4.21
N VAL A 279 11.02 -22.88 4.40
CA VAL A 279 9.73 -22.27 4.75
C VAL A 279 9.15 -21.56 3.54
N ALA A 280 8.02 -22.06 3.06
CA ALA A 280 7.32 -21.40 1.96
C ALA A 280 6.64 -20.10 2.44
N PRO A 281 6.50 -19.08 1.58
CA PRO A 281 5.80 -17.82 1.93
C PRO A 281 4.40 -18.04 2.53
N LEU A 282 3.67 -19.06 2.08
CA LEU A 282 2.35 -19.39 2.61
C LEU A 282 2.37 -19.91 4.05
N ASP A 283 3.46 -20.55 4.47
CA ASP A 283 3.60 -21.07 5.85
C ASP A 283 3.76 -19.92 6.87
N LEU A 284 4.14 -18.74 6.41
CA LEU A 284 4.13 -17.51 7.21
C LEU A 284 2.83 -16.74 7.04
N LEU A 285 2.38 -16.53 5.80
CA LEU A 285 1.28 -15.61 5.50
C LEU A 285 -0.06 -16.13 6.02
N ARG A 286 -0.33 -17.45 5.93
CA ARG A 286 -1.57 -18.05 6.42
C ARG A 286 -1.73 -17.95 7.95
N PRO A 287 -0.76 -18.32 8.80
CA PRO A 287 -0.87 -18.12 10.24
C PRO A 287 -1.03 -16.65 10.65
N LEU A 288 -0.29 -15.74 9.99
CA LEU A 288 -0.46 -14.31 10.23
C LEU A 288 -1.89 -13.87 9.90
N ARG A 289 -2.41 -14.25 8.73
CA ARG A 289 -3.80 -13.94 8.36
C ARG A 289 -4.79 -14.50 9.38
N GLN A 290 -4.68 -15.76 9.78
CA GLN A 290 -5.55 -16.38 10.78
C GLN A 290 -5.53 -15.63 12.11
N ARG A 291 -4.35 -15.18 12.55
CA ARG A 291 -4.22 -14.32 13.74
C ARG A 291 -5.04 -13.04 13.60
N TYR A 292 -4.92 -12.34 12.47
CA TYR A 292 -5.65 -11.08 12.25
C TYR A 292 -7.14 -11.27 12.04
N GLU A 293 -7.56 -12.34 11.39
CA GLU A 293 -8.99 -12.71 11.28
C GLU A 293 -9.61 -12.99 12.65
N ALA A 294 -8.89 -13.68 13.54
CA ALA A 294 -9.34 -13.97 14.91
C ALA A 294 -9.45 -12.71 15.79
N LEU A 295 -8.63 -11.68 15.52
CA LEU A 295 -8.64 -10.40 16.22
C LEU A 295 -9.67 -9.40 15.66
N GLY A 296 -10.37 -9.75 14.57
CA GLY A 296 -11.13 -8.81 13.77
C GLY A 296 -10.19 -8.01 12.85
N MET A 297 -10.73 -7.24 11.91
CA MET A 297 -9.94 -6.56 10.87
C MET A 297 -8.64 -5.94 11.41
N PRO A 298 -7.50 -6.14 10.74
CA PRO A 298 -6.23 -5.60 11.22
C PRO A 298 -6.28 -4.07 11.25
N ASN A 299 -6.09 -3.51 12.44
CA ASN A 299 -5.82 -2.09 12.57
C ASN A 299 -4.42 -1.81 11.98
N VAL A 300 -4.38 -1.21 10.81
CA VAL A 300 -3.13 -0.71 10.26
C VAL A 300 -2.63 0.41 11.16
N ALA A 301 -1.48 0.17 11.79
CA ALA A 301 -0.67 1.07 12.59
C ALA A 301 -1.03 1.28 14.07
N GLY A 302 -0.07 0.97 14.90
CA GLY A 302 0.00 1.26 16.33
C GLY A 302 0.07 2.73 16.73
N ALA A 303 -0.98 3.44 16.42
CA ALA A 303 -1.50 4.52 17.22
C ALA A 303 -2.94 4.12 17.53
N LYS A 304 -3.46 4.41 18.74
CA LYS A 304 -4.91 4.43 18.96
C LYS A 304 -5.55 4.95 17.69
N PRO A 305 -6.56 4.27 17.11
CA PRO A 305 -7.14 4.72 15.86
C PRO A 305 -7.52 6.18 16.03
N ALA A 306 -6.74 7.09 15.45
CA ALA A 306 -7.15 8.48 15.38
C ALA A 306 -8.44 8.43 14.58
N LEU A 307 -9.52 8.81 15.21
CA LEU A 307 -10.83 8.82 14.59
C LEU A 307 -10.73 9.83 13.45
N ARG A 308 -10.87 9.37 12.20
CA ARG A 308 -10.81 10.25 11.05
C ARG A 308 -12.21 10.71 10.70
N LEU A 309 -12.45 12.00 10.92
CA LEU A 309 -13.70 12.68 10.63
C LEU A 309 -13.60 13.32 9.24
N LEU A 310 -14.51 12.95 8.33
CA LEU A 310 -14.60 13.54 7.00
C LEU A 310 -15.84 14.43 6.92
N TYR A 311 -15.64 15.72 6.62
CA TYR A 311 -16.70 16.62 6.26
C TYR A 311 -17.05 16.50 4.78
N LEU A 312 -18.30 16.18 4.47
CA LEU A 312 -18.86 16.27 3.13
C LEU A 312 -19.72 17.54 3.05
N HIS A 313 -19.28 18.54 2.32
CA HIS A 313 -20.00 19.81 2.23
C HIS A 313 -19.82 20.50 0.88
N ALA A 314 -20.75 21.33 0.48
CA ALA A 314 -20.57 22.24 -0.65
C ALA A 314 -19.54 23.33 -0.32
N GLN A 315 -18.88 23.85 -1.33
CA GLN A 315 -17.91 24.93 -1.14
C GLN A 315 -18.53 26.15 -0.46
N ALA A 316 -19.81 26.43 -0.72
CA ALA A 316 -20.55 27.50 -0.09
C ALA A 316 -20.76 27.33 1.43
N ASP A 317 -20.66 26.10 1.93
CA ASP A 317 -20.80 25.77 3.36
C ASP A 317 -19.48 25.74 4.14
N GLU A 318 -18.36 26.06 3.49
CA GLU A 318 -17.03 26.11 4.13
C GLU A 318 -17.01 26.98 5.40
N PRO A 319 -17.67 28.17 5.47
CA PRO A 319 -17.71 28.95 6.70
C PRO A 319 -18.36 28.20 7.87
N ILE A 320 -19.41 27.41 7.60
CA ILE A 320 -20.10 26.58 8.62
C ILE A 320 -19.19 25.46 9.08
N ARG A 321 -18.54 24.78 8.14
CA ARG A 321 -17.56 23.73 8.44
C ARG A 321 -16.45 24.25 9.37
N VAL A 322 -15.89 25.43 9.07
CA VAL A 322 -14.83 26.04 9.90
C VAL A 322 -15.30 26.34 11.30
N GLN A 323 -16.52 26.85 11.47
CA GLN A 323 -17.09 27.10 12.81
C GLN A 323 -17.30 25.80 13.59
N LEU A 324 -17.83 24.77 12.92
CA LEU A 324 -18.03 23.46 13.52
C LEU A 324 -16.68 22.81 13.91
N ASP A 325 -15.68 22.89 13.06
CA ASP A 325 -14.35 22.35 13.31
C ASP A 325 -13.67 23.02 14.53
N LYS A 326 -13.87 24.34 14.69
CA LYS A 326 -13.43 25.07 15.88
C LYS A 326 -14.20 24.64 17.15
N ALA A 327 -15.51 24.43 17.06
CA ALA A 327 -16.31 23.95 18.18
C ALA A 327 -15.88 22.54 18.64
N LEU A 328 -15.44 21.70 17.70
CA LEU A 328 -14.93 20.35 17.98
C LEU A 328 -13.48 20.29 18.46
N SER A 329 -12.76 21.41 18.56
CA SER A 329 -11.33 21.43 18.87
C SER A 329 -10.98 20.69 20.17
N ARG A 330 -11.77 20.85 21.23
CA ARG A 330 -11.57 20.13 22.50
C ARG A 330 -11.81 18.63 22.37
N LEU A 331 -12.86 18.25 21.66
CA LEU A 331 -13.20 16.84 21.41
C LEU A 331 -12.12 16.17 20.54
N LYS A 332 -11.65 16.87 19.52
CA LYS A 332 -10.55 16.42 18.65
C LYS A 332 -9.27 16.17 19.45
N ALA A 333 -8.91 17.09 20.34
CA ALA A 333 -7.73 16.94 21.20
C ALA A 333 -7.87 15.79 22.21
N ALA A 334 -9.06 15.61 22.80
CA ALA A 334 -9.30 14.58 23.80
C ALA A 334 -9.23 13.16 23.22
N HIS A 335 -9.69 12.96 22.00
CA HIS A 335 -9.79 11.64 21.35
C HIS A 335 -8.83 11.43 20.18
N GLY A 336 -7.94 12.38 19.91
CA GLY A 336 -6.99 12.29 18.81
C GLY A 336 -7.68 12.24 17.43
N ILE A 337 -8.76 13.03 17.24
CA ILE A 337 -9.55 13.04 16.01
C ILE A 337 -8.86 13.90 14.95
N GLU A 338 -8.60 13.32 13.81
CA GLU A 338 -8.17 14.04 12.61
C GLU A 338 -9.40 14.39 11.78
N ALA A 339 -9.65 15.69 11.59
CA ALA A 339 -10.76 16.16 10.77
C ALA A 339 -10.26 16.68 9.43
N VAL A 340 -10.86 16.20 8.34
CA VAL A 340 -10.47 16.51 6.95
C VAL A 340 -11.71 16.97 6.19
N SER A 341 -11.54 17.99 5.33
CA SER A 341 -12.59 18.41 4.39
C SER A 341 -12.46 17.65 3.08
N ILE A 342 -13.59 17.38 2.44
CA ILE A 342 -13.60 16.77 1.10
C ILE A 342 -12.95 17.67 0.03
N HIS A 343 -12.73 18.95 0.35
CA HIS A 343 -12.05 19.92 -0.51
C HIS A 343 -10.55 20.08 -0.20
N ASP A 344 -10.03 19.45 0.86
CA ASP A 344 -8.60 19.49 1.24
C ASP A 344 -7.78 18.47 0.44
N LEU A 345 -8.03 18.37 -0.87
CA LEU A 345 -7.33 17.46 -1.77
C LEU A 345 -6.02 18.07 -2.27
N ALA A 346 -5.00 17.25 -2.43
CA ALA A 346 -3.70 17.72 -2.92
C ALA A 346 -3.79 18.17 -4.40
N PRO A 347 -3.10 19.25 -4.79
CA PRO A 347 -3.06 19.70 -6.18
C PRO A 347 -2.39 18.64 -7.07
N GLY A 348 -3.08 18.21 -8.13
CA GLY A 348 -2.55 17.26 -9.14
C GLY A 348 -3.08 15.83 -9.03
N ASP A 349 -3.92 15.53 -8.04
CA ASP A 349 -4.59 14.24 -7.93
C ASP A 349 -5.74 14.11 -8.96
N ASP A 350 -6.05 12.87 -9.31
CA ASP A 350 -7.36 12.55 -9.88
C ASP A 350 -8.40 12.84 -8.78
N VAL A 351 -9.13 13.94 -8.95
CA VAL A 351 -10.07 14.47 -7.95
C VAL A 351 -11.11 13.42 -7.55
N GLU A 352 -11.57 12.61 -8.49
CA GLU A 352 -12.57 11.57 -8.22
C GLU A 352 -11.96 10.45 -7.38
N GLN A 353 -10.77 10.00 -7.72
CA GLN A 353 -10.05 8.99 -6.95
C GLN A 353 -9.73 9.47 -5.54
N ALA A 354 -9.28 10.72 -5.39
CA ALA A 354 -8.96 11.30 -4.09
C ALA A 354 -10.19 11.43 -3.17
N ARG A 355 -11.36 11.78 -3.73
CA ARG A 355 -12.64 11.82 -2.99
C ARG A 355 -13.04 10.44 -2.49
N HIS A 356 -12.97 9.42 -3.35
CA HIS A 356 -13.26 8.04 -2.95
C HIS A 356 -12.29 7.53 -1.89
N LEU A 357 -11.02 7.92 -1.98
CA LEU A 357 -10.00 7.57 -1.01
C LEU A 357 -10.30 8.20 0.36
N ALA A 358 -10.58 9.50 0.39
CA ALA A 358 -10.94 10.21 1.62
C ALA A 358 -12.17 9.60 2.30
N LEU A 359 -13.20 9.23 1.50
CA LEU A 359 -14.38 8.55 2.00
C LEU A 359 -14.05 7.18 2.60
N ALA A 360 -13.17 6.43 1.96
CA ALA A 360 -12.78 5.08 2.39
C ALA A 360 -11.98 5.08 3.70
N GLU A 361 -11.19 6.12 3.94
CA GLU A 361 -10.37 6.25 5.14
C GLU A 361 -11.13 6.79 6.36
N ALA A 362 -12.29 7.42 6.13
CA ALA A 362 -13.07 8.03 7.19
C ALA A 362 -13.77 6.99 8.08
N ASN A 363 -13.70 7.20 9.40
CA ASN A 363 -14.44 6.45 10.39
C ASN A 363 -15.74 7.15 10.80
N LEU A 364 -15.72 8.49 10.83
CA LEU A 364 -16.88 9.33 11.07
C LEU A 364 -17.09 10.25 9.87
N ILE A 365 -18.23 10.10 9.20
CA ILE A 365 -18.55 10.89 8.00
C ILE A 365 -19.66 11.86 8.37
N VAL A 366 -19.42 13.14 8.10
CA VAL A 366 -20.28 14.24 8.53
C VAL A 366 -20.73 15.08 7.31
N PRO A 367 -21.85 14.71 6.66
CA PRO A 367 -22.46 15.53 5.63
C PRO A 367 -23.07 16.81 6.23
N LEU A 368 -22.79 17.97 5.63
CA LEU A 368 -23.45 19.25 5.93
C LEU A 368 -24.57 19.47 4.93
N LEU A 369 -25.81 19.28 5.37
CA LEU A 369 -26.97 19.33 4.50
C LEU A 369 -27.39 20.77 4.26
N SER A 370 -27.45 21.17 3.02
CA SER A 370 -27.90 22.50 2.52
C SER A 370 -28.42 22.35 1.09
N ALA A 371 -29.06 23.39 0.59
CA ALA A 371 -29.46 23.43 -0.82
C ALA A 371 -28.27 23.30 -1.77
N ASP A 372 -27.13 23.93 -1.44
CA ASP A 372 -25.91 23.84 -2.23
C ASP A 372 -25.30 22.43 -2.21
N PHE A 373 -25.38 21.72 -1.08
CA PHE A 373 -24.95 20.32 -1.00
C PHE A 373 -25.67 19.42 -2.02
N PHE A 374 -26.98 19.60 -2.18
CA PHE A 374 -27.77 18.82 -3.12
C PHE A 374 -27.67 19.34 -4.57
N ALA A 375 -27.23 20.57 -4.78
CA ALA A 375 -26.99 21.12 -6.10
C ALA A 375 -25.71 20.56 -6.76
N GLU A 376 -24.72 20.13 -5.99
CA GLU A 376 -23.51 19.50 -6.47
C GLU A 376 -23.72 17.99 -6.62
N ALA A 377 -24.07 17.48 -7.80
CA ALA A 377 -24.49 16.09 -8.04
C ALA A 377 -23.54 15.00 -7.47
N TRP A 378 -22.26 15.28 -7.35
CA TRP A 378 -21.27 14.34 -6.82
C TRP A 378 -21.32 14.19 -5.28
N LEU A 379 -21.77 15.22 -4.54
CA LEU A 379 -21.87 15.17 -3.07
C LEU A 379 -22.94 14.19 -2.57
N PRO A 380 -24.19 14.22 -3.08
CA PRO A 380 -25.18 13.21 -2.75
C PRO A 380 -24.74 11.79 -3.10
N ALA A 381 -24.04 11.60 -4.24
CA ALA A 381 -23.53 10.31 -4.63
C ALA A 381 -22.47 9.77 -3.62
N LEU A 382 -21.57 10.62 -3.12
CA LEU A 382 -20.63 10.24 -2.05
C LEU A 382 -21.34 10.01 -0.72
N ALA A 383 -22.38 10.80 -0.41
CA ALA A 383 -23.18 10.57 0.79
C ALA A 383 -23.91 9.24 0.74
N ASP A 384 -24.44 8.81 -0.40
CA ASP A 384 -25.06 7.50 -0.57
C ASP A 384 -24.06 6.36 -0.32
N GLN A 385 -22.81 6.50 -0.77
CA GLN A 385 -21.74 5.55 -0.46
C GLN A 385 -21.40 5.54 1.04
N ALA A 386 -21.37 6.72 1.69
CA ALA A 386 -21.20 6.83 3.14
C ALA A 386 -22.31 6.11 3.92
N LEU A 387 -23.56 6.26 3.45
CA LEU A 387 -24.72 5.59 4.03
C LEU A 387 -24.68 4.07 3.92
N GLN A 388 -24.11 3.55 2.83
CA GLN A 388 -23.89 2.12 2.67
C GLN A 388 -22.85 1.56 3.66
N ARG A 389 -21.88 2.38 4.06
CA ARG A 389 -20.84 2.02 5.03
C ARG A 389 -21.27 2.20 6.48
N HIS A 390 -22.38 2.92 6.74
CA HIS A 390 -22.85 3.17 8.11
C HIS A 390 -23.15 1.86 8.84
N GLY A 391 -22.58 1.68 10.04
CA GLY A 391 -22.72 0.47 10.83
C GLY A 391 -21.79 -0.68 10.46
N ALA A 392 -21.16 -0.63 9.27
CA ALA A 392 -20.12 -1.57 8.87
C ALA A 392 -18.74 -1.05 9.29
N GLU A 393 -17.78 -1.95 9.52
CA GLU A 393 -16.35 -1.64 9.71
C GLU A 393 -16.04 -0.51 10.73
N ARG A 394 -16.85 -0.35 11.77
CA ARG A 394 -16.76 0.77 12.74
C ARG A 394 -16.93 2.16 12.11
N VAL A 395 -17.56 2.26 10.94
CA VAL A 395 -17.88 3.52 10.30
C VAL A 395 -19.22 4.04 10.82
N ARG A 396 -19.27 5.32 11.16
CA ARG A 396 -20.51 6.02 11.52
C ARG A 396 -20.71 7.21 10.60
N CYS A 397 -21.96 7.50 10.34
CA CYS A 397 -22.39 8.68 9.61
C CYS A 397 -23.31 9.48 10.53
N ALA A 398 -23.12 10.81 10.58
CA ALA A 398 -23.97 11.74 11.30
C ALA A 398 -24.15 12.99 10.45
N ALA A 399 -25.36 13.31 10.06
CA ALA A 399 -25.62 14.47 9.21
C ALA A 399 -25.80 15.75 10.04
N ILE A 400 -25.28 16.84 9.56
CA ILE A 400 -25.51 18.18 10.14
C ILE A 400 -26.50 18.92 9.25
N TYR A 401 -27.62 19.34 9.83
CA TYR A 401 -28.58 20.19 9.14
C TYR A 401 -28.06 21.65 9.18
N ALA A 402 -27.30 22.00 8.15
CA ALA A 402 -26.54 23.25 8.10
C ALA A 402 -27.40 24.46 7.73
N ARG A 403 -28.13 24.34 6.63
CA ARG A 403 -29.06 25.37 6.12
C ARG A 403 -30.33 24.71 5.61
N ASP A 404 -31.44 25.46 5.58
CA ASP A 404 -32.76 24.94 5.17
C ASP A 404 -32.71 24.34 3.76
N VAL A 405 -33.31 23.15 3.61
CA VAL A 405 -33.43 22.45 2.34
C VAL A 405 -34.65 21.53 2.34
N TYR A 406 -35.50 21.72 1.34
CA TYR A 406 -36.72 20.93 1.21
C TYR A 406 -36.42 19.46 0.97
N GLY A 407 -36.91 18.58 1.86
CA GLY A 407 -36.77 17.12 1.73
C GLY A 407 -35.36 16.57 1.90
N GLY A 408 -34.32 17.40 2.15
CA GLY A 408 -32.93 17.00 2.18
C GLY A 408 -32.53 16.09 3.36
N THR A 409 -33.34 16.08 4.44
CA THR A 409 -33.08 15.27 5.62
C THR A 409 -33.70 13.87 5.55
N GLU A 410 -34.74 13.68 4.70
CA GLU A 410 -35.55 12.45 4.69
C GLU A 410 -34.77 11.17 4.40
N ILE A 411 -33.78 11.23 3.49
CA ILE A 411 -33.00 10.03 3.14
C ILE A 411 -32.15 9.56 4.33
N PHE A 412 -31.61 10.48 5.11
CA PHE A 412 -30.81 10.17 6.29
C PHE A 412 -31.69 9.60 7.42
N ILE A 413 -32.88 10.19 7.64
CA ILE A 413 -33.86 9.71 8.62
C ILE A 413 -34.30 8.27 8.27
N ARG A 414 -34.67 8.00 7.02
CA ARG A 414 -35.06 6.65 6.56
C ARG A 414 -33.95 5.61 6.76
N LYS A 415 -32.71 5.99 6.73
CA LYS A 415 -31.54 5.14 6.94
C LYS A 415 -31.12 5.06 8.41
N GLY A 416 -31.85 5.71 9.32
CA GLY A 416 -31.51 5.72 10.74
C GLY A 416 -30.27 6.53 11.11
N ILE A 417 -29.86 7.47 10.25
CA ILE A 417 -28.71 8.31 10.49
C ILE A 417 -29.10 9.46 11.41
N PRO A 418 -28.36 9.72 12.50
CA PRO A 418 -28.62 10.86 13.34
C PRO A 418 -28.41 12.18 12.59
N ILE A 419 -29.39 13.09 12.73
CA ILE A 419 -29.29 14.44 12.22
C ILE A 419 -29.11 15.38 13.38
N LEU A 420 -28.14 16.27 13.27
CA LEU A 420 -27.80 17.22 14.31
C LEU A 420 -27.91 18.66 13.81
N PRO A 421 -28.40 19.59 14.63
CA PRO A 421 -29.03 19.35 15.93
C PRO A 421 -30.35 18.59 15.83
N ALA A 422 -30.78 17.95 16.92
CA ALA A 422 -31.92 17.03 16.91
C ALA A 422 -33.32 17.72 16.81
N GLU A 423 -33.35 19.02 16.64
CA GLU A 423 -34.56 19.81 16.68
C GLU A 423 -35.07 20.21 15.30
N ASP A 424 -35.13 19.44 14.31
CA ASP A 424 -35.64 19.73 12.94
C ASP A 424 -35.44 21.17 12.45
N LEU A 425 -34.45 21.89 13.01
CA LEU A 425 -34.14 23.28 12.71
C LEU A 425 -32.69 23.37 12.18
N PRO A 426 -32.47 24.00 11.04
CA PRO A 426 -31.11 24.13 10.51
C PRO A 426 -30.23 25.02 11.41
N LEU A 427 -28.93 24.79 11.39
CA LEU A 427 -27.98 25.59 12.18
C LEU A 427 -28.10 27.10 11.89
N SER A 428 -28.39 27.48 10.64
CA SER A 428 -28.59 28.88 10.22
C SER A 428 -29.72 29.58 10.94
N ASP A 429 -30.74 28.87 11.38
CA ASP A 429 -31.99 29.45 11.91
C ASP A 429 -32.01 29.53 13.43
N PHE A 430 -30.97 29.05 14.09
CA PHE A 430 -30.83 29.21 15.53
C PHE A 430 -30.58 30.67 15.90
N ALA A 431 -31.38 31.19 16.83
CA ALA A 431 -31.19 32.56 17.37
C ALA A 431 -29.81 32.75 18.03
N ASN A 432 -29.19 31.63 18.50
CA ASN A 432 -27.86 31.62 19.04
C ASN A 432 -27.07 30.47 18.41
N PRO A 433 -26.19 30.75 17.43
CA PRO A 433 -25.41 29.76 16.73
C PRO A 433 -24.49 28.95 17.67
N ASP A 434 -23.94 29.56 18.74
CA ASP A 434 -23.05 28.86 19.67
C ASP A 434 -23.77 27.75 20.44
N LYS A 435 -25.06 27.97 20.79
CA LYS A 435 -25.89 26.91 21.41
C LYS A 435 -26.17 25.76 20.45
N ALA A 436 -26.38 26.05 19.19
CA ALA A 436 -26.56 25.02 18.17
C ALA A 436 -25.29 24.21 18.00
N LEU A 437 -24.13 24.87 17.91
CA LEU A 437 -22.82 24.20 17.83
C LEU A 437 -22.53 23.32 19.07
N GLN A 438 -22.90 23.78 20.27
CA GLN A 438 -22.79 22.96 21.49
C GLN A 438 -23.62 21.69 21.43
N LYS A 439 -24.86 21.77 20.93
CA LYS A 439 -25.74 20.60 20.75
C LYS A 439 -25.19 19.62 19.71
N ILE A 440 -24.69 20.15 18.61
CA ILE A 440 -24.03 19.34 17.58
C ILE A 440 -22.80 18.64 18.16
N THR A 441 -21.95 19.37 18.88
CA THR A 441 -20.74 18.81 19.54
C THR A 441 -21.10 17.69 20.51
N ALA A 442 -22.11 17.91 21.37
CA ALA A 442 -22.56 16.89 22.32
C ALA A 442 -23.18 15.66 21.61
N GLY A 443 -23.86 15.86 20.49
CA GLY A 443 -24.36 14.76 19.65
C GLY A 443 -23.26 13.95 19.03
N LEU A 444 -22.24 14.60 18.45
CA LEU A 444 -21.06 13.93 17.89
C LEU A 444 -20.22 13.24 18.98
N GLU A 445 -20.07 13.83 20.15
CA GLU A 445 -19.36 13.23 21.29
C GLU A 445 -19.96 11.87 21.66
N LYS A 446 -21.29 11.77 21.80
CA LYS A 446 -21.97 10.48 22.06
C LYS A 446 -21.73 9.43 20.98
N ILE A 447 -21.68 9.86 19.71
CA ILE A 447 -21.41 8.95 18.59
C ILE A 447 -19.97 8.46 18.67
N ILE A 448 -19.02 9.35 18.94
CA ILE A 448 -17.59 9.06 19.06
C ILE A 448 -17.31 8.13 20.26
N GLU A 449 -17.93 8.39 21.42
CA GLU A 449 -17.81 7.52 22.59
C GLU A 449 -18.34 6.09 22.30
N GLY A 450 -19.38 5.97 21.49
CA GLY A 450 -19.90 4.67 21.05
C GLY A 450 -19.04 3.98 19.98
N MET A 451 -18.00 4.64 19.45
CA MET A 451 -17.06 4.09 18.47
C MET A 451 -15.73 3.64 19.10
N LEU A 452 -15.38 4.21 20.26
CA LEU A 452 -14.16 3.92 21.02
C LEU A 452 -14.32 2.73 21.93
#